data_bedb9076bef6a70910dc5cd5ee0d6da7
#
_entry.id   bedb9076bef6a70910dc5cd5ee0d6da7
#
_cell.length_a   1.000
_cell.length_b   1.000
_cell.length_c   1.000
_cell.angle_alpha   90.00
_cell.angle_beta   90.00
_cell.angle_gamma   90.00
#
_symmetry.space_group_name_H-M   'P 1'
#
loop_
_entity.id
_entity.type
_entity.pdbx_description
1 polymer ?
#
loop_
_entity_poly.entity_id
_entity_poly.type
_entity_poly.pdbx_seq_one_letter_code
_entity_poly.pdbx_strand_id
1 'polypeptide(L)'
;VYKRQYLDSARTLNHLIIADFPAGLQGISLNSKSVKINRGQKYTLKVVPVPESVTEEYTVTWKSSDTSVAKVSKKGVVTAVKNGKATITASVTQHPEMTASCKVTVMQGANALKKSVSQVMAETSAYMRATDTNPSVGSEWYVLGLARGGLSLKEKYFSTYYNHTANYIEEKKGILTNTSKYTEYSKRILVLTSEGKDARNVGGYNLFQYISDFSLVKEQGLNGPIWALLALNCHPEYSFPEN
;
A
#
# COMPACT_ATOMS: atom_id res chain seq x y z
N VAL A 1 -32.29 -28.90 17.28
CA VAL A 1 -33.70 -28.89 17.74
C VAL A 1 -34.21 -30.30 17.69
N TYR A 2 -34.38 -30.95 18.85
CA TYR A 2 -34.97 -32.25 18.93
C TYR A 2 -36.48 -32.06 19.06
N LYS A 3 -37.24 -32.55 18.08
CA LYS A 3 -38.71 -32.60 18.13
C LYS A 3 -39.12 -33.87 18.83
N ARG A 4 -39.69 -33.79 20.06
CA ARG A 4 -40.37 -34.88 20.68
C ARG A 4 -41.89 -34.70 20.51
N GLN A 5 -42.52 -35.74 20.01
CA GLN A 5 -43.96 -35.81 19.82
C GLN A 5 -44.58 -36.39 21.09
N TYR A 6 -45.40 -35.63 21.79
CA TYR A 6 -46.22 -36.12 22.89
C TYR A 6 -47.62 -36.39 22.39
N LEU A 7 -48.04 -37.59 22.53
CA LEU A 7 -49.46 -37.99 22.33
C LEU A 7 -50.21 -37.82 23.66
N ASP A 8 -51.13 -36.86 23.68
CA ASP A 8 -52.08 -36.77 24.82
C ASP A 8 -53.07 -37.89 24.75
N SER A 9 -53.22 -38.65 25.86
CA SER A 9 -54.08 -39.81 25.98
C SER A 9 -55.56 -39.47 26.08
N ALA A 10 -55.98 -38.25 25.96
CA ALA A 10 -57.38 -37.81 26.03
C ALA A 10 -57.92 -37.41 24.63
N ARG A 11 -58.37 -38.38 23.93
CA ARG A 11 -59.53 -38.36 22.98
C ARG A 11 -59.65 -37.31 21.88
N THR A 12 -58.62 -36.73 21.37
CA THR A 12 -58.72 -36.14 20.00
C THR A 12 -57.35 -36.04 19.33
N LEU A 13 -57.23 -36.84 18.31
CA LEU A 13 -56.01 -36.97 17.44
C LEU A 13 -55.62 -35.72 16.68
N ASN A 14 -55.87 -34.49 17.15
CA ASN A 14 -55.69 -33.30 16.34
C ASN A 14 -54.81 -32.17 16.94
N HIS A 15 -54.09 -32.41 18.06
CA HIS A 15 -53.17 -31.43 18.57
C HIS A 15 -51.78 -32.03 18.74
N LEU A 16 -50.95 -31.81 17.72
CA LEU A 16 -49.52 -32.04 17.81
C LEU A 16 -48.89 -30.86 18.54
N ILE A 17 -48.55 -31.04 19.82
CA ILE A 17 -47.76 -30.04 20.54
C ILE A 17 -46.29 -30.27 20.17
N ILE A 18 -45.76 -29.41 19.32
CA ILE A 18 -44.31 -29.35 19.04
C ILE A 18 -43.71 -28.47 20.12
N ALA A 19 -43.14 -29.08 21.15
CA ALA A 19 -42.31 -28.33 22.10
C ALA A 19 -40.91 -28.18 21.51
N ASP A 20 -40.53 -26.96 21.21
CA ASP A 20 -39.15 -26.64 20.91
C ASP A 20 -38.36 -26.61 22.22
N PHE A 21 -37.64 -27.69 22.49
CA PHE A 21 -36.66 -27.67 23.59
C PHE A 21 -35.45 -26.86 23.16
N PRO A 22 -34.97 -25.93 24.00
CA PRO A 22 -33.73 -25.23 23.71
C PRO A 22 -32.60 -26.25 23.55
N ALA A 23 -31.93 -26.21 22.43
CA ALA A 23 -30.77 -27.07 22.18
C ALA A 23 -29.64 -26.65 23.13
N GLY A 24 -29.11 -27.62 23.89
CA GLY A 24 -27.90 -27.38 24.67
C GLY A 24 -26.70 -27.04 23.77
N LEU A 25 -25.67 -26.43 24.36
CA LEU A 25 -24.44 -26.11 23.66
C LEU A 25 -23.77 -27.39 23.15
N GLN A 26 -23.56 -27.48 21.82
CA GLN A 26 -22.91 -28.62 21.17
C GLN A 26 -21.48 -28.29 20.74
N GLY A 27 -21.13 -27.01 20.67
CA GLY A 27 -19.82 -26.55 20.29
C GLY A 27 -19.75 -25.04 20.15
N ILE A 28 -18.58 -24.54 19.82
CA ILE A 28 -18.35 -23.11 19.52
C ILE A 28 -17.58 -22.95 18.23
N SER A 29 -17.78 -21.82 17.57
CA SER A 29 -16.96 -21.33 16.46
C SER A 29 -16.53 -19.89 16.70
N LEU A 30 -15.64 -19.36 15.86
CA LEU A 30 -15.26 -17.96 15.91
C LEU A 30 -15.72 -17.24 14.65
N ASN A 31 -16.00 -15.94 14.78
CA ASN A 31 -16.34 -15.06 13.66
C ASN A 31 -15.24 -14.97 12.59
N SER A 32 -14.02 -15.44 12.89
CA SER A 32 -12.90 -15.54 11.94
C SER A 32 -11.97 -16.70 12.27
N LYS A 33 -11.62 -17.50 11.26
CA LYS A 33 -10.63 -18.59 11.36
C LYS A 33 -9.19 -18.11 11.21
N SER A 34 -9.00 -16.94 10.57
CA SER A 34 -7.69 -16.31 10.43
C SER A 34 -7.83 -14.80 10.27
N VAL A 35 -6.89 -14.03 10.84
CA VAL A 35 -6.83 -12.58 10.72
C VAL A 35 -5.39 -12.13 10.49
N LYS A 36 -5.24 -11.06 9.71
CA LYS A 36 -3.97 -10.34 9.51
C LYS A 36 -4.16 -8.94 10.08
N ILE A 37 -3.33 -8.57 11.05
CA ILE A 37 -3.39 -7.27 11.73
C ILE A 37 -2.00 -6.66 11.84
N ASN A 38 -1.89 -5.34 11.76
CA ASN A 38 -0.63 -4.66 11.93
C ASN A 38 -0.26 -4.51 13.42
N ARG A 39 1.03 -4.48 13.71
CA ARG A 39 1.53 -4.22 15.06
C ARG A 39 0.86 -2.98 15.67
N GLY A 40 0.38 -3.10 16.90
CA GLY A 40 -0.34 -2.07 17.64
C GLY A 40 -1.85 -2.04 17.40
N GLN A 41 -2.34 -2.71 16.37
CA GLN A 41 -3.79 -2.80 16.10
C GLN A 41 -4.48 -3.84 17.00
N LYS A 42 -5.80 -3.69 17.12
CA LYS A 42 -6.68 -4.60 17.87
C LYS A 42 -7.72 -5.21 16.93
N TYR A 43 -8.11 -6.44 17.21
CA TYR A 43 -9.18 -7.15 16.53
C TYR A 43 -10.04 -7.90 17.55
N THR A 44 -11.37 -7.83 17.44
CA THR A 44 -12.25 -8.53 18.37
C THR A 44 -12.73 -9.85 17.76
N LEU A 45 -12.32 -10.94 18.36
CA LEU A 45 -12.88 -12.26 18.11
C LEU A 45 -14.18 -12.41 18.91
N LYS A 46 -15.21 -12.93 18.23
CA LYS A 46 -16.50 -13.25 18.85
C LYS A 46 -16.71 -14.75 18.76
N VAL A 47 -17.16 -15.34 19.86
CA VAL A 47 -17.61 -16.73 19.89
C VAL A 47 -19.02 -16.79 19.33
N VAL A 48 -19.25 -17.75 18.48
CA VAL A 48 -20.56 -18.11 17.92
C VAL A 48 -20.89 -19.50 18.41
N PRO A 49 -21.94 -19.68 19.22
CA PRO A 49 -22.34 -20.98 19.71
C PRO A 49 -22.91 -21.87 18.60
N VAL A 50 -22.85 -23.16 18.79
CA VAL A 50 -23.44 -24.15 17.89
C VAL A 50 -24.40 -25.04 18.71
N PRO A 51 -25.69 -25.04 18.39
CA PRO A 51 -26.40 -24.18 17.43
C PRO A 51 -26.50 -22.72 17.90
N GLU A 52 -26.70 -21.76 16.98
CA GLU A 52 -26.82 -20.33 17.33
C GLU A 52 -28.01 -20.03 18.25
N SER A 53 -29.02 -20.89 18.25
CA SER A 53 -30.24 -20.78 19.06
C SER A 53 -30.07 -21.25 20.53
N VAL A 54 -28.81 -21.51 20.94
CA VAL A 54 -28.58 -21.96 22.33
C VAL A 54 -28.95 -20.85 23.31
N THR A 55 -29.69 -21.22 24.36
CA THR A 55 -30.12 -20.34 25.46
C THR A 55 -29.39 -20.62 26.76
N GLU A 56 -28.57 -21.67 26.78
CA GLU A 56 -27.72 -22.04 27.92
C GLU A 56 -26.63 -21.00 28.14
N GLU A 57 -26.45 -20.55 29.38
CA GLU A 57 -25.36 -19.65 29.73
C GLU A 57 -24.06 -20.42 29.79
N TYR A 58 -23.04 -19.89 29.10
CA TYR A 58 -21.68 -20.44 29.11
C TYR A 58 -20.64 -19.34 29.26
N THR A 59 -19.52 -19.65 29.85
CA THR A 59 -18.39 -18.77 29.98
C THR A 59 -17.22 -19.21 29.09
N VAL A 60 -16.47 -18.25 28.54
CA VAL A 60 -15.40 -18.51 27.61
C VAL A 60 -14.08 -18.01 28.18
N THR A 61 -13.08 -18.86 28.13
CA THR A 61 -11.69 -18.50 28.40
C THR A 61 -10.90 -18.38 27.11
N TRP A 62 -9.94 -17.47 27.09
CA TRP A 62 -9.12 -17.17 25.92
C TRP A 62 -7.66 -17.43 26.20
N LYS A 63 -6.95 -18.06 25.26
CA LYS A 63 -5.52 -18.32 25.34
C LYS A 63 -4.82 -17.94 24.02
N SER A 64 -3.63 -17.35 24.13
CA SER A 64 -2.72 -17.16 23.00
C SER A 64 -1.60 -18.19 23.06
N SER A 65 -1.24 -18.75 21.92
CA SER A 65 -0.08 -19.64 21.82
C SER A 65 1.26 -18.90 22.01
N ASP A 66 1.26 -17.57 21.71
CA ASP A 66 2.43 -16.69 21.89
C ASP A 66 1.97 -15.28 22.24
N THR A 67 2.06 -14.94 23.51
CA THR A 67 1.68 -13.60 24.02
C THR A 67 2.67 -12.51 23.66
N SER A 68 3.88 -12.86 23.22
CA SER A 68 4.85 -11.90 22.69
C SER A 68 4.47 -11.41 21.28
N VAL A 69 3.75 -12.21 20.52
CA VAL A 69 3.24 -11.89 19.19
C VAL A 69 1.86 -11.25 19.26
N ALA A 70 0.91 -11.91 19.96
CA ALA A 70 -0.45 -11.42 20.11
C ALA A 70 -1.01 -11.75 21.49
N LYS A 71 -1.54 -10.75 22.17
CA LYS A 71 -2.27 -10.92 23.45
C LYS A 71 -3.76 -10.96 23.21
N VAL A 72 -4.49 -11.69 24.04
CA VAL A 72 -5.96 -11.72 24.01
C VAL A 72 -6.51 -11.38 25.40
N SER A 73 -7.56 -10.56 25.43
CA SER A 73 -8.26 -10.22 26.68
C SER A 73 -9.39 -11.23 26.98
N LYS A 74 -9.94 -11.19 28.21
CA LYS A 74 -11.11 -11.98 28.59
C LYS A 74 -12.36 -11.72 27.72
N LYS A 75 -12.40 -10.57 27.01
CA LYS A 75 -13.49 -10.20 26.08
C LYS A 75 -13.20 -10.58 24.61
N GLY A 76 -12.17 -11.39 24.34
CA GLY A 76 -11.79 -11.80 22.98
C GLY A 76 -11.08 -10.71 22.17
N VAL A 77 -10.67 -9.60 22.79
CA VAL A 77 -9.92 -8.55 22.07
C VAL A 77 -8.47 -8.98 21.93
N VAL A 78 -8.06 -9.23 20.69
CA VAL A 78 -6.68 -9.53 20.30
C VAL A 78 -5.91 -8.23 20.10
N THR A 79 -4.74 -8.11 20.71
CA THR A 79 -3.81 -6.99 20.53
C THR A 79 -2.53 -7.49 19.89
N ALA A 80 -2.17 -6.92 18.72
CA ALA A 80 -0.94 -7.24 18.00
C ALA A 80 0.28 -6.59 18.68
N VAL A 81 1.24 -7.38 19.13
CA VAL A 81 2.40 -6.93 19.90
C VAL A 81 3.67 -6.89 19.06
N LYS A 82 4.00 -8.00 18.39
CA LYS A 82 5.24 -8.18 17.62
C LYS A 82 4.94 -8.97 16.35
N ASN A 83 5.68 -8.69 15.28
CA ASN A 83 5.57 -9.45 14.04
C ASN A 83 5.74 -10.94 14.28
N GLY A 84 4.90 -11.74 13.66
CA GLY A 84 4.92 -13.19 13.82
C GLY A 84 3.53 -13.80 13.64
N LYS A 85 3.40 -15.05 14.06
CA LYS A 85 2.15 -15.81 14.01
C LYS A 85 1.83 -16.33 15.40
N ALA A 86 0.57 -16.19 15.81
CA ALA A 86 0.05 -16.80 17.05
C ALA A 86 -1.32 -17.42 16.76
N THR A 87 -1.70 -18.41 17.53
CA THR A 87 -3.05 -18.99 17.52
C THR A 87 -3.78 -18.52 18.77
N ILE A 88 -4.94 -17.91 18.59
CA ILE A 88 -5.84 -17.56 19.69
C ILE A 88 -6.90 -18.63 19.78
N THR A 89 -7.07 -19.24 20.95
CA THR A 89 -8.03 -20.28 21.22
C THR A 89 -9.03 -19.80 22.25
N ALA A 90 -10.31 -19.99 21.97
CA ALA A 90 -11.42 -19.89 22.90
C ALA A 90 -11.78 -21.28 23.40
N SER A 91 -12.06 -21.44 24.68
CA SER A 91 -12.54 -22.70 25.28
C SER A 91 -13.72 -22.40 26.19
N VAL A 92 -14.72 -23.24 26.16
CA VAL A 92 -15.86 -23.14 27.09
C VAL A 92 -15.41 -23.64 28.46
N THR A 93 -15.64 -22.87 29.51
CA THR A 93 -15.14 -23.20 30.86
C THR A 93 -15.75 -24.46 31.41
N GLN A 94 -17.06 -24.65 31.18
CA GLN A 94 -17.82 -25.82 31.61
C GLN A 94 -17.53 -27.06 30.75
N HIS A 95 -17.07 -26.87 29.52
CA HIS A 95 -16.78 -27.89 28.51
C HIS A 95 -15.44 -27.62 27.84
N PRO A 96 -14.31 -27.92 28.51
CA PRO A 96 -12.96 -27.55 28.00
C PRO A 96 -12.59 -28.20 26.66
N GLU A 97 -13.27 -29.28 26.29
CA GLU A 97 -13.14 -29.93 24.97
C GLU A 97 -13.74 -29.09 23.84
N MET A 98 -14.72 -28.24 24.16
CA MET A 98 -15.34 -27.34 23.17
C MET A 98 -14.44 -26.12 22.96
N THR A 99 -13.68 -26.17 21.87
CA THR A 99 -12.71 -25.12 21.54
C THR A 99 -12.89 -24.60 20.13
N ALA A 100 -12.51 -23.35 19.91
CA ALA A 100 -12.39 -22.76 18.59
C ALA A 100 -11.12 -21.89 18.50
N SER A 101 -10.46 -21.91 17.35
CA SER A 101 -9.17 -21.24 17.17
C SER A 101 -9.15 -20.31 15.97
N CYS A 102 -8.39 -19.21 16.11
CA CYS A 102 -8.11 -18.26 15.05
C CYS A 102 -6.60 -18.10 14.89
N LYS A 103 -6.10 -18.23 13.66
CA LYS A 103 -4.71 -17.94 13.30
C LYS A 103 -4.52 -16.43 13.13
N VAL A 104 -3.69 -15.82 13.97
CA VAL A 104 -3.37 -14.40 13.93
C VAL A 104 -1.99 -14.23 13.31
N THR A 105 -1.91 -13.47 12.22
CA THR A 105 -0.64 -13.04 11.65
C THR A 105 -0.46 -11.56 11.94
N VAL A 106 0.54 -11.23 12.73
CA VAL A 106 0.93 -9.85 13.01
C VAL A 106 1.97 -9.42 12.00
N MET A 107 1.64 -8.39 11.25
CA MET A 107 2.50 -7.80 10.23
C MET A 107 3.15 -6.52 10.76
N GLN A 108 4.25 -6.15 10.14
CA GLN A 108 4.88 -4.86 10.40
C GLN A 108 3.91 -3.74 9.97
N GLY A 109 3.62 -2.81 10.89
CA GLY A 109 2.74 -1.69 10.59
C GLY A 109 3.36 -0.75 9.54
N ALA A 110 2.51 -0.03 8.82
CA ALA A 110 2.92 0.91 7.77
C ALA A 110 3.96 1.95 8.26
N ASN A 111 3.90 2.35 9.54
CA ASN A 111 4.88 3.28 10.12
C ASN A 111 6.30 2.70 10.21
N ALA A 112 6.44 1.39 10.48
CA ALA A 112 7.76 0.75 10.51
C ALA A 112 8.33 0.57 9.10
N LEU A 113 7.48 0.24 8.10
CA LEU A 113 7.87 0.21 6.69
C LEU A 113 8.27 1.62 6.21
N LYS A 114 7.48 2.65 6.58
CA LYS A 114 7.78 4.05 6.23
C LYS A 114 9.12 4.51 6.79
N LYS A 115 9.46 4.11 8.03
CA LYS A 115 10.78 4.42 8.63
C LYS A 115 11.91 3.70 7.88
N SER A 116 11.74 2.42 7.55
CA SER A 116 12.72 1.65 6.74
C SER A 116 12.91 2.24 5.34
N VAL A 117 11.81 2.60 4.67
CA VAL A 117 11.86 3.25 3.36
C VAL A 117 12.62 4.57 3.44
N SER A 118 12.38 5.41 4.46
CA SER A 118 13.09 6.68 4.63
C SER A 118 14.60 6.48 4.85
N GLN A 119 15.00 5.46 5.59
CA GLN A 119 16.42 5.13 5.74
C GLN A 119 17.06 4.71 4.42
N VAL A 120 16.43 3.79 3.69
CA VAL A 120 16.93 3.33 2.39
C VAL A 120 17.02 4.49 1.39
N MET A 121 16.02 5.38 1.38
CA MET A 121 16.05 6.58 0.53
C MET A 121 17.21 7.51 0.90
N ALA A 122 17.49 7.73 2.20
CA ALA A 122 18.61 8.57 2.63
C ALA A 122 19.95 7.97 2.24
N GLU A 123 20.16 6.68 2.44
CA GLU A 123 21.38 5.96 2.05
C GLU A 123 21.56 5.97 0.53
N THR A 124 20.50 5.72 -0.24
CA THR A 124 20.52 5.78 -1.71
C THR A 124 20.87 7.18 -2.19
N SER A 125 20.27 8.21 -1.61
CA SER A 125 20.57 9.61 -1.97
C SER A 125 22.04 9.99 -1.67
N ALA A 126 22.56 9.53 -0.53
CA ALA A 126 23.95 9.73 -0.17
C ALA A 126 24.90 9.05 -1.17
N TYR A 127 24.61 7.79 -1.54
CA TYR A 127 25.37 7.05 -2.53
C TYR A 127 25.35 7.74 -3.90
N MET A 128 24.16 8.17 -4.38
CA MET A 128 24.03 8.85 -5.67
C MET A 128 24.88 10.13 -5.74
N ARG A 129 24.83 10.96 -4.69
CA ARG A 129 25.65 12.20 -4.63
C ARG A 129 27.14 11.93 -4.52
N ALA A 130 27.54 10.85 -3.87
CA ALA A 130 28.93 10.45 -3.79
C ALA A 130 29.47 9.88 -5.13
N THR A 131 28.60 9.29 -5.92
CA THR A 131 28.92 8.69 -7.22
C THR A 131 29.00 9.76 -8.33
N ASP A 132 28.05 10.71 -8.32
CA ASP A 132 28.00 11.83 -9.27
C ASP A 132 28.16 13.15 -8.50
N THR A 133 29.38 13.63 -8.41
CA THR A 133 29.73 14.84 -7.66
C THR A 133 29.68 16.13 -8.49
N ASN A 134 29.61 16.01 -9.83
CA ASN A 134 29.56 17.13 -10.76
C ASN A 134 28.49 16.87 -11.84
N PRO A 135 27.20 16.93 -11.48
CA PRO A 135 26.12 16.55 -12.37
C PRO A 135 26.06 17.40 -13.63
N SER A 136 25.85 16.74 -14.76
CA SER A 136 25.82 17.34 -16.09
C SER A 136 24.88 16.57 -17.00
N VAL A 137 24.89 16.83 -18.29
CA VAL A 137 24.20 16.03 -19.30
C VAL A 137 24.69 14.58 -19.19
N GLY A 138 23.74 13.65 -18.95
CA GLY A 138 24.00 12.24 -18.60
C GLY A 138 23.62 11.89 -17.15
N SER A 139 23.54 12.90 -16.25
CA SER A 139 23.17 12.72 -14.85
C SER A 139 21.66 12.72 -14.60
N GLU A 140 20.82 12.73 -15.63
CA GLU A 140 19.38 13.00 -15.55
C GLU A 140 18.67 12.11 -14.53
N TRP A 141 19.01 10.81 -14.49
CA TRP A 141 18.37 9.88 -13.56
C TRP A 141 18.77 10.10 -12.11
N TYR A 142 20.01 10.52 -11.85
CA TYR A 142 20.44 10.91 -10.51
C TYR A 142 19.71 12.17 -10.04
N VAL A 143 19.64 13.19 -10.89
CA VAL A 143 18.95 14.46 -10.59
C VAL A 143 17.47 14.22 -10.32
N LEU A 144 16.78 13.49 -11.20
CA LEU A 144 15.36 13.14 -11.03
C LEU A 144 15.13 12.35 -9.74
N GLY A 145 15.95 11.32 -9.50
CA GLY A 145 15.85 10.48 -8.31
C GLY A 145 16.05 11.27 -7.03
N LEU A 146 17.04 12.15 -6.97
CA LEU A 146 17.34 12.99 -5.80
C LEU A 146 16.23 14.03 -5.56
N ALA A 147 15.75 14.71 -6.60
CA ALA A 147 14.68 15.70 -6.51
C ALA A 147 13.37 15.05 -6.00
N ARG A 148 12.97 13.93 -6.59
CA ARG A 148 11.77 13.18 -6.19
C ARG A 148 11.96 12.44 -4.87
N GLY A 149 13.18 12.10 -4.49
CA GLY A 149 13.56 11.53 -3.21
C GLY A 149 13.51 12.50 -2.02
N GLY A 150 13.24 13.79 -2.29
CA GLY A 150 13.05 14.81 -1.25
C GLY A 150 14.37 15.50 -0.82
N LEU A 151 15.44 15.38 -1.61
CA LEU A 151 16.62 16.23 -1.40
C LEU A 151 16.23 17.69 -1.62
N SER A 152 16.71 18.59 -0.77
CA SER A 152 16.43 20.02 -0.88
C SER A 152 16.88 20.56 -2.24
N LEU A 153 15.97 21.17 -3.00
CA LEU A 153 16.27 21.79 -4.30
C LEU A 153 17.22 23.00 -4.18
N LYS A 154 17.55 23.45 -2.97
CA LYS A 154 18.57 24.47 -2.68
C LYS A 154 20.00 23.93 -2.70
N GLU A 155 20.16 22.61 -2.74
CA GLU A 155 21.49 22.00 -2.82
C GLU A 155 22.22 22.40 -4.09
N LYS A 156 23.52 22.69 -3.96
CA LYS A 156 24.38 23.07 -5.08
C LYS A 156 24.37 22.07 -6.23
N TYR A 157 24.09 20.80 -5.91
CA TYR A 157 23.97 19.72 -6.88
C TYR A 157 23.00 20.08 -8.03
N PHE A 158 21.80 20.57 -7.70
CA PHE A 158 20.77 20.91 -8.69
C PHE A 158 21.18 22.15 -9.53
N SER A 159 21.68 23.20 -8.88
CA SER A 159 22.15 24.38 -9.64
C SER A 159 23.35 24.08 -10.54
N THR A 160 24.21 23.15 -10.16
CA THR A 160 25.33 22.68 -11.00
C THR A 160 24.80 21.97 -12.25
N TYR A 161 23.86 21.03 -12.06
CA TYR A 161 23.21 20.32 -13.17
C TYR A 161 22.50 21.29 -14.12
N TYR A 162 21.69 22.21 -13.56
CA TYR A 162 20.98 23.21 -14.37
C TYR A 162 21.93 24.03 -15.23
N ASN A 163 23.01 24.58 -14.64
CA ASN A 163 23.95 25.41 -15.36
C ASN A 163 24.65 24.63 -16.48
N HIS A 164 25.12 23.43 -16.21
CA HIS A 164 25.73 22.58 -17.24
C HIS A 164 24.76 22.24 -18.36
N THR A 165 23.50 21.92 -18.00
CA THR A 165 22.45 21.58 -18.98
C THR A 165 22.05 22.81 -19.81
N ALA A 166 21.89 23.98 -19.20
CA ALA A 166 21.57 25.23 -19.91
C ALA A 166 22.68 25.60 -20.89
N ASN A 167 23.94 25.58 -20.48
CA ASN A 167 25.11 25.85 -21.36
C ASN A 167 25.15 24.83 -22.52
N TYR A 168 24.93 23.55 -22.24
CA TYR A 168 24.87 22.52 -23.29
C TYR A 168 23.76 22.79 -24.32
N ILE A 169 22.58 23.19 -23.86
CA ILE A 169 21.45 23.52 -24.73
C ILE A 169 21.75 24.75 -25.57
N GLU A 170 22.36 25.77 -24.98
CA GLU A 170 22.79 26.97 -25.68
C GLU A 170 23.86 26.68 -26.75
N GLU A 171 24.93 25.94 -26.42
CA GLU A 171 25.97 25.50 -27.36
C GLU A 171 25.38 24.70 -28.53
N LYS A 172 24.39 23.86 -28.27
CA LYS A 172 23.66 23.09 -29.29
C LYS A 172 22.59 23.89 -30.02
N LYS A 173 22.40 25.18 -29.70
CA LYS A 173 21.35 26.03 -30.28
C LYS A 173 19.94 25.38 -30.17
N GLY A 174 19.67 24.73 -29.04
CA GLY A 174 18.44 24.03 -28.78
C GLY A 174 18.28 22.66 -29.50
N ILE A 175 19.19 22.27 -30.36
CA ILE A 175 19.13 21.02 -31.12
C ILE A 175 19.88 19.91 -30.37
N LEU A 176 19.13 19.13 -29.56
CA LEU A 176 19.69 18.08 -28.69
C LEU A 176 19.96 16.76 -29.38
N THR A 177 19.40 16.58 -30.55
CA THR A 177 19.58 15.38 -31.37
C THR A 177 19.57 15.73 -32.85
N ASN A 178 20.40 15.07 -33.62
CA ASN A 178 20.35 15.05 -35.07
C ASN A 178 19.71 13.77 -35.65
N THR A 179 19.08 12.99 -34.79
CA THR A 179 18.38 11.76 -35.11
C THR A 179 16.97 11.81 -34.53
N SER A 180 16.16 10.77 -34.73
CA SER A 180 14.80 10.65 -34.20
C SER A 180 14.71 10.49 -32.66
N LYS A 181 15.77 10.75 -31.90
CA LYS A 181 15.80 10.55 -30.42
C LYS A 181 15.13 11.70 -29.66
N TYR A 182 13.88 12.00 -29.93
CA TYR A 182 13.11 13.08 -29.27
C TYR A 182 12.87 12.83 -27.77
N THR A 183 13.05 11.62 -27.28
CA THR A 183 13.07 11.33 -25.85
C THR A 183 14.17 12.08 -25.08
N GLU A 184 15.20 12.58 -25.77
CA GLU A 184 16.22 13.44 -25.16
C GLU A 184 15.65 14.77 -24.66
N TYR A 185 14.68 15.36 -25.37
CA TYR A 185 13.95 16.54 -24.92
C TYR A 185 13.00 16.18 -23.77
N SER A 186 12.18 15.15 -23.93
CA SER A 186 11.23 14.72 -22.91
C SER A 186 11.90 14.42 -21.57
N LYS A 187 13.03 13.71 -21.59
CA LYS A 187 13.81 13.40 -20.40
C LYS A 187 14.29 14.67 -19.68
N ARG A 188 14.82 15.65 -20.41
CA ARG A 188 15.28 16.91 -19.82
C ARG A 188 14.15 17.77 -19.28
N ILE A 189 13.00 17.81 -19.96
CA ILE A 189 11.81 18.49 -19.46
C ILE A 189 11.40 17.90 -18.10
N LEU A 190 11.32 16.58 -17.99
CA LEU A 190 10.97 15.91 -16.73
C LEU A 190 11.96 16.24 -15.60
N VAL A 191 13.24 16.19 -15.89
CA VAL A 191 14.28 16.43 -14.89
C VAL A 191 14.29 17.90 -14.45
N LEU A 192 14.33 18.84 -15.39
CA LEU A 192 14.30 20.27 -15.10
C LEU A 192 13.05 20.66 -14.31
N THR A 193 11.89 20.13 -14.68
CA THR A 193 10.65 20.34 -13.94
C THR A 193 10.72 19.77 -12.51
N SER A 194 11.37 18.62 -12.31
CA SER A 194 11.51 18.01 -10.99
C SER A 194 12.36 18.84 -10.03
N GLU A 195 13.27 19.66 -10.54
CA GLU A 195 14.09 20.62 -9.77
C GLU A 195 13.52 22.05 -9.76
N GLY A 196 12.25 22.22 -10.21
CA GLY A 196 11.52 23.49 -10.18
C GLY A 196 11.96 24.49 -11.25
N LYS A 197 12.55 24.01 -12.36
CA LYS A 197 12.94 24.84 -13.50
C LYS A 197 11.91 24.77 -14.61
N ASP A 198 11.73 25.91 -15.30
CA ASP A 198 10.81 26.01 -16.44
C ASP A 198 11.51 25.55 -17.72
N ALA A 199 11.08 24.42 -18.25
CA ALA A 199 11.64 23.84 -19.46
C ALA A 199 11.25 24.58 -20.75
N ARG A 200 10.35 25.60 -20.65
CA ARG A 200 10.02 26.50 -21.79
C ARG A 200 11.11 27.55 -22.05
N ASN A 201 12.05 27.73 -21.11
CA ASN A 201 13.16 28.67 -21.29
C ASN A 201 14.41 28.17 -20.59
N VAL A 202 15.19 27.36 -21.27
CA VAL A 202 16.48 26.84 -20.79
C VAL A 202 17.58 27.22 -21.76
N GLY A 203 18.53 28.04 -21.31
CA GLY A 203 19.57 28.59 -22.20
C GLY A 203 18.99 29.39 -23.37
N GLY A 204 17.83 30.02 -23.19
CA GLY A 204 17.11 30.75 -24.22
C GLY A 204 16.24 29.91 -25.19
N TYR A 205 16.13 28.62 -24.96
CA TYR A 205 15.38 27.68 -25.84
C TYR A 205 14.20 27.04 -25.15
N ASN A 206 13.11 26.88 -25.91
CA ASN A 206 11.93 26.15 -25.47
C ASN A 206 12.04 24.69 -25.90
N LEU A 207 12.18 23.77 -24.93
CA LEU A 207 12.37 22.36 -25.22
C LEU A 207 11.09 21.66 -25.72
N PHE A 208 9.91 22.24 -25.45
CA PHE A 208 8.63 21.66 -25.86
C PHE A 208 8.38 21.72 -27.37
N GLN A 209 8.97 22.68 -28.05
CA GLN A 209 8.76 22.83 -29.52
C GLN A 209 9.14 21.58 -30.33
N TYR A 210 10.01 20.73 -29.78
CA TYR A 210 10.47 19.52 -30.46
C TYR A 210 9.64 18.28 -30.12
N ILE A 211 8.83 18.31 -29.06
CA ILE A 211 7.99 17.17 -28.64
C ILE A 211 6.50 17.40 -28.82
N SER A 212 6.10 18.61 -29.23
CA SER A 212 4.71 18.95 -29.55
C SER A 212 4.30 18.50 -30.96
N ASP A 213 5.23 18.13 -31.82
CA ASP A 213 4.94 17.56 -33.13
C ASP A 213 4.93 16.04 -33.07
N PHE A 214 3.73 15.45 -33.16
CA PHE A 214 3.56 14.00 -33.14
C PHE A 214 4.29 13.31 -34.30
N SER A 215 4.41 13.96 -35.47
CA SER A 215 5.11 13.39 -36.64
C SER A 215 6.57 13.10 -36.33
N LEU A 216 7.19 13.90 -35.49
CA LEU A 216 8.58 13.75 -35.04
C LEU A 216 8.71 12.70 -33.94
N VAL A 217 7.88 12.78 -32.91
CA VAL A 217 8.02 11.88 -31.74
C VAL A 217 7.70 10.44 -32.05
N LYS A 218 6.80 10.17 -33.01
CA LYS A 218 6.45 8.80 -33.45
C LYS A 218 7.58 8.04 -34.14
N GLU A 219 8.59 8.74 -34.68
CA GLU A 219 9.74 8.12 -35.36
C GLU A 219 10.53 7.19 -34.41
N GLN A 220 10.41 7.40 -33.09
CA GLN A 220 11.03 6.57 -32.05
C GLN A 220 10.13 5.40 -31.63
N GLY A 221 9.14 5.03 -32.44
CA GLY A 221 8.15 4.01 -32.14
C GLY A 221 7.30 4.42 -30.94
N LEU A 222 6.86 3.47 -30.10
CA LEU A 222 6.03 3.75 -28.93
C LEU A 222 6.74 4.59 -27.85
N ASN A 223 8.05 4.51 -27.77
CA ASN A 223 8.80 5.25 -26.75
C ASN A 223 8.68 6.77 -26.90
N GLY A 224 8.74 7.28 -28.14
CA GLY A 224 8.61 8.72 -28.41
C GLY A 224 7.32 9.31 -27.82
N PRO A 225 6.14 8.88 -28.26
CA PRO A 225 4.87 9.38 -27.77
C PRO A 225 4.68 9.19 -26.24
N ILE A 226 5.11 8.05 -25.67
CA ILE A 226 4.99 7.81 -24.22
C ILE A 226 5.80 8.85 -23.45
N TRP A 227 7.07 9.07 -23.82
CA TRP A 227 7.92 10.05 -23.18
C TRP A 227 7.43 11.49 -23.39
N ALA A 228 6.92 11.81 -24.57
CA ALA A 228 6.34 13.12 -24.85
C ALA A 228 5.12 13.38 -23.97
N LEU A 229 4.20 12.42 -23.84
CA LEU A 229 3.03 12.55 -22.97
C LEU A 229 3.42 12.73 -21.49
N LEU A 230 4.43 12.01 -21.00
CA LEU A 230 4.93 12.19 -19.65
C LEU A 230 5.49 13.61 -19.45
N ALA A 231 6.27 14.13 -20.40
CA ALA A 231 6.84 15.46 -20.33
C ALA A 231 5.79 16.57 -20.42
N LEU A 232 4.81 16.43 -21.31
CA LEU A 232 3.72 17.39 -21.50
C LEU A 232 2.79 17.48 -20.29
N ASN A 233 2.68 16.41 -19.50
CA ASN A 233 1.81 16.35 -18.31
C ASN A 233 2.56 16.41 -16.97
N CYS A 234 3.86 16.69 -16.96
CA CYS A 234 4.65 16.66 -15.72
C CYS A 234 4.43 17.87 -14.81
N HIS A 235 3.80 18.94 -15.30
CA HIS A 235 3.46 20.13 -14.52
C HIS A 235 2.13 20.74 -15.01
N PRO A 236 1.24 21.21 -14.11
CA PRO A 236 -0.06 21.77 -14.49
C PRO A 236 0.00 22.94 -15.46
N GLU A 237 1.06 23.77 -15.36
CA GLU A 237 1.25 24.93 -16.23
C GLU A 237 1.72 24.57 -17.65
N TYR A 238 2.03 23.31 -17.92
CA TYR A 238 2.39 22.82 -19.24
C TYR A 238 1.19 22.29 -20.04
N SER A 239 -0.01 22.38 -19.48
CA SER A 239 -1.23 22.02 -20.19
C SER A 239 -1.37 22.86 -21.46
N PHE A 240 -1.54 22.18 -22.60
CA PHE A 240 -1.87 22.84 -23.86
C PHE A 240 -3.35 23.24 -23.83
N PRO A 241 -3.72 24.40 -24.39
CA PRO A 241 -5.13 24.69 -24.55
C PRO A 241 -5.77 23.58 -25.40
N GLU A 242 -6.88 23.04 -24.93
CA GLU A 242 -7.71 22.13 -25.69
C GLU A 242 -8.16 22.89 -26.96
N ASN A 243 -7.81 22.34 -28.14
CA ASN A 243 -8.28 22.85 -29.42
C ASN A 243 -9.70 22.42 -29.67
#